data_dd91ed0c82acc3fc7beeb92e2013f81c
#
_entry.id   dd91ed0c82acc3fc7beeb92e2013f81c
#
_cell.length_a   1.000
_cell.length_b   1.000
_cell.length_c   1.000
_cell.angle_alpha   90.00
_cell.angle_beta   90.00
_cell.angle_gamma   90.00
#
_symmetry.space_group_name_H-M   'P 1'
#
loop_
_entity.id
_entity.type
_entity.pdbx_description
1 polymer ?
#
loop_
_entity_poly.entity_id
_entity_poly.type
_entity_poly.pdbx_seq_one_letter_code
_entity_poly.pdbx_strand_id
1 'polypeptide(L)'
;MADLRLALLLNAVSPAIGGVLVRGEKGTAKSTMVRALARLLPELDVLGGCRFSCAPGREYQHCPDAASHGATSSAPARLVELPVGATEDRLLGSLDLEQALTAGRTKYTPGLLAAAHRGALYVDEVNLLPDHLVDALLDAAAMGEAHVERDGVSVRHAARFLLVGTMNPEEGELRPQLLDRFGLTVEVRAPREATERVEVVRRRLAYEAAPADFAGQWAEADAALATQIAAARERLAGVRLPDAELLRIAQVCAAFDVDGLRADLVVARTAIALAAWEGLEEVTADHVRAAARLALPHRRRRDPFDAPGLDEETLEDALQDPPPSTEDEEDGPDDDGPGGGAPDPGEPEGSRSDQGDQGSQAQPQQAPAGQGQAPEGKQHGEGKPYKARLFSVPGTGQGAAGRRSPAYTRNGRVVGARRPDPSLTGLHLVATVRAAAQRGSSSVGTQDLRAPVRKGREANLVLFVVDASGSMAARQRLRAVTDAVLSLLMDAYQRRDKIGLITFRGAEAELVLPPTSSVEAGAARLKHVRTGGRTPLDAGLRRAEETLRVERLKDPSRRPLLVVVTDGRSTSGPAPAATAARLAASGVASIVVDCEQGHVRLGMAAGLAVQLRAEHVVLSDISAAGLRGAALAA
;
A
#
# COMPACT_ATOMS: atom_id res chain seq x y z
N MET A 1 -5.16 21.52 6.04
CA MET A 1 -5.45 21.29 7.48
C MET A 1 -6.93 21.15 7.78
N ALA A 2 -7.82 21.83 7.03
CA ALA A 2 -9.27 21.69 7.19
C ALA A 2 -9.74 20.23 7.01
N ASP A 3 -9.30 19.57 5.93
CA ASP A 3 -9.67 18.18 5.63
C ASP A 3 -9.19 17.19 6.71
N LEU A 4 -7.99 17.42 7.29
CA LEU A 4 -7.51 16.62 8.40
C LEU A 4 -8.40 16.76 9.63
N ARG A 5 -8.77 17.99 9.98
CA ARG A 5 -9.70 18.26 11.08
C ARG A 5 -11.03 17.56 10.84
N LEU A 6 -11.60 17.72 9.64
CA LEU A 6 -12.87 17.11 9.27
C LEU A 6 -12.80 15.58 9.35
N ALA A 7 -11.81 14.95 8.71
CA ALA A 7 -11.64 13.49 8.72
C ALA A 7 -11.50 12.93 10.14
N LEU A 8 -10.73 13.61 11.00
CA LEU A 8 -10.55 13.21 12.40
C LEU A 8 -11.86 13.33 13.19
N LEU A 9 -12.63 14.41 12.99
CA LEU A 9 -13.92 14.60 13.66
C LEU A 9 -14.95 13.57 13.19
N LEU A 10 -15.06 13.30 11.87
CA LEU A 10 -15.97 12.29 11.33
C LEU A 10 -15.63 10.88 11.84
N ASN A 11 -14.35 10.57 11.91
CA ASN A 11 -13.90 9.29 12.47
C ASN A 11 -14.17 9.22 13.98
N ALA A 12 -14.11 10.36 14.71
CA ALA A 12 -14.51 10.41 16.11
C ALA A 12 -16.02 10.22 16.29
N VAL A 13 -16.85 10.76 15.40
CA VAL A 13 -18.31 10.54 15.40
C VAL A 13 -18.63 9.09 15.08
N SER A 14 -18.04 8.53 14.02
CA SER A 14 -18.28 7.16 13.55
C SER A 14 -16.97 6.37 13.35
N PRO A 15 -16.45 5.67 14.37
CA PRO A 15 -15.27 4.82 14.22
C PRO A 15 -15.45 3.69 13.20
N ALA A 16 -16.70 3.33 12.87
CA ALA A 16 -17.04 2.34 11.84
C ALA A 16 -16.63 2.75 10.40
N ILE A 17 -16.23 4.00 10.19
CA ILE A 17 -15.62 4.48 8.94
C ILE A 17 -14.33 3.69 8.64
N GLY A 18 -13.59 3.23 9.67
CA GLY A 18 -12.43 2.34 9.50
C GLY A 18 -11.07 3.05 9.62
N GLY A 19 -11.04 4.26 10.20
CA GLY A 19 -9.79 4.97 10.51
C GLY A 19 -9.39 6.01 9.48
N VAL A 20 -8.41 6.83 9.86
CA VAL A 20 -7.84 7.92 9.05
C VAL A 20 -6.36 7.68 8.81
N LEU A 21 -5.93 7.70 7.56
CA LEU A 21 -4.53 7.73 7.18
C LEU A 21 -4.11 9.16 6.82
N VAL A 22 -3.17 9.71 7.57
CA VAL A 22 -2.65 11.06 7.36
C VAL A 22 -1.32 10.99 6.63
N ARG A 23 -1.31 11.34 5.35
CA ARG A 23 -0.12 11.39 4.50
C ARG A 23 0.49 12.78 4.54
N GLY A 24 1.80 12.89 4.70
CA GLY A 24 2.45 14.21 4.61
C GLY A 24 3.83 14.26 5.22
N GLU A 25 4.51 15.37 4.97
CA GLU A 25 5.89 15.65 5.38
C GLU A 25 6.05 15.68 6.91
N LYS A 26 7.27 15.47 7.39
CA LYS A 26 7.62 15.63 8.81
C LYS A 26 7.40 17.07 9.28
N GLY A 27 7.03 17.23 10.54
CA GLY A 27 6.88 18.56 11.14
C GLY A 27 5.57 19.29 10.83
N THR A 28 4.57 18.64 10.22
CA THR A 28 3.24 19.23 9.92
C THR A 28 2.22 19.11 11.05
N ALA A 29 2.65 18.89 12.29
CA ALA A 29 1.83 18.81 13.51
C ALA A 29 0.76 17.70 13.52
N LYS A 30 0.91 16.63 12.72
CA LYS A 30 -0.03 15.49 12.64
C LYS A 30 -0.29 14.87 14.02
N SER A 31 0.76 14.48 14.73
CA SER A 31 0.68 13.87 16.07
C SER A 31 0.03 14.81 17.11
N THR A 32 0.28 16.13 16.99
CA THR A 32 -0.33 17.13 17.87
C THR A 32 -1.84 17.17 17.71
N MET A 33 -2.34 17.12 16.46
CA MET A 33 -3.78 17.11 16.20
C MET A 33 -4.46 15.84 16.72
N VAL A 34 -3.82 14.68 16.56
CA VAL A 34 -4.37 13.41 17.08
C VAL A 34 -4.45 13.41 18.60
N ARG A 35 -3.41 13.90 19.28
CA ARG A 35 -3.42 14.05 20.74
C ARG A 35 -4.45 15.05 21.23
N ALA A 36 -4.68 16.15 20.48
CA ALA A 36 -5.74 17.11 20.78
C ALA A 36 -7.11 16.45 20.64
N LEU A 37 -7.39 15.75 19.52
CA LEU A 37 -8.65 15.03 19.32
C LEU A 37 -8.94 14.04 20.46
N ALA A 38 -7.95 13.28 20.91
CA ALA A 38 -8.14 12.29 21.96
C ALA A 38 -8.65 12.91 23.27
N ARG A 39 -8.28 14.17 23.56
CA ARG A 39 -8.79 14.92 24.73
C ARG A 39 -10.23 15.40 24.57
N LEU A 40 -10.74 15.47 23.34
CA LEU A 40 -12.11 15.86 23.05
C LEU A 40 -13.09 14.69 23.07
N LEU A 41 -12.58 13.44 23.17
CA LEU A 41 -13.44 12.26 23.24
C LEU A 41 -14.21 12.25 24.56
N PRO A 42 -15.50 11.89 24.56
CA PRO A 42 -16.30 11.84 25.77
C PRO A 42 -15.78 10.80 26.75
N GLU A 43 -16.04 11.03 28.04
CA GLU A 43 -15.80 10.02 29.07
C GLU A 43 -16.60 8.74 28.79
N LEU A 44 -16.07 7.64 29.26
CA LEU A 44 -16.60 6.31 29.02
C LEU A 44 -17.08 5.70 30.33
N ASP A 45 -18.32 5.23 30.37
CA ASP A 45 -18.77 4.34 31.43
C ASP A 45 -18.15 2.95 31.22
N VAL A 46 -17.38 2.49 32.19
CA VAL A 46 -16.66 1.21 32.15
C VAL A 46 -17.00 0.37 33.38
N LEU A 47 -16.95 -0.95 33.22
CA LEU A 47 -17.09 -1.88 34.35
C LEU A 47 -15.79 -1.97 35.14
N GLY A 48 -15.86 -1.73 36.43
CA GLY A 48 -14.72 -1.84 37.35
C GLY A 48 -14.09 -3.23 37.29
N GLY A 49 -12.74 -3.29 37.43
CA GLY A 49 -11.99 -4.54 37.35
C GLY A 49 -11.78 -5.12 35.96
N CYS A 50 -12.41 -4.56 34.91
CA CYS A 50 -12.26 -4.99 33.52
C CYS A 50 -11.08 -4.31 32.84
N ARG A 51 -10.07 -5.09 32.40
CA ARG A 51 -8.91 -4.60 31.64
C ARG A 51 -9.25 -4.22 30.19
N PHE A 52 -10.42 -4.62 29.70
CA PHE A 52 -10.91 -4.41 28.33
C PHE A 52 -11.90 -3.25 28.22
N SER A 53 -12.11 -2.45 29.26
CA SER A 53 -12.99 -1.27 29.28
C SER A 53 -14.41 -1.57 28.76
N CYS A 54 -15.00 -2.71 29.15
CA CYS A 54 -16.35 -3.09 28.75
C CYS A 54 -17.39 -2.07 29.22
N ALA A 55 -18.42 -1.84 28.39
CA ALA A 55 -19.53 -0.94 28.70
C ALA A 55 -20.58 -1.67 29.57
N PRO A 56 -21.21 -0.99 30.55
CA PRO A 56 -22.33 -1.54 31.27
C PRO A 56 -23.52 -1.79 30.33
N GLY A 57 -24.21 -2.94 30.51
CA GLY A 57 -25.37 -3.32 29.71
C GLY A 57 -25.10 -3.68 28.23
N ARG A 58 -23.86 -3.55 27.79
CA ARG A 58 -23.37 -3.99 26.47
C ARG A 58 -22.10 -4.81 26.64
N GLU A 59 -22.16 -5.78 27.56
CA GLU A 59 -21.01 -6.62 27.85
C GLU A 59 -20.65 -7.47 26.63
N TYR A 60 -19.36 -7.46 26.28
CA TYR A 60 -18.87 -8.33 25.23
C TYR A 60 -18.89 -9.78 25.74
N GLN A 61 -19.64 -10.66 25.06
CA GLN A 61 -19.90 -12.05 25.48
C GLN A 61 -18.62 -12.88 25.72
N HIS A 62 -17.52 -12.50 25.06
CA HIS A 62 -16.24 -13.20 25.14
C HIS A 62 -15.17 -12.39 25.92
N CYS A 63 -15.58 -11.47 26.82
CA CYS A 63 -14.61 -10.74 27.61
C CYS A 63 -13.83 -11.69 28.52
N PRO A 64 -12.49 -11.73 28.41
CA PRO A 64 -11.68 -12.60 29.29
C PRO A 64 -11.79 -12.24 30.78
N ASP A 65 -12.20 -11.01 31.11
CA ASP A 65 -12.40 -10.52 32.49
C ASP A 65 -13.87 -10.51 32.92
N ALA A 66 -14.77 -11.19 32.21
CA ALA A 66 -16.21 -11.16 32.52
C ALA A 66 -16.53 -11.52 33.99
N ALA A 67 -15.81 -12.47 34.56
CA ALA A 67 -15.97 -12.87 35.97
C ALA A 67 -15.50 -11.81 36.99
N SER A 68 -14.76 -10.79 36.53
CA SER A 68 -14.18 -9.71 37.39
C SER A 68 -14.92 -8.39 37.20
N HIS A 69 -16.01 -8.35 36.44
CA HIS A 69 -16.79 -7.14 36.23
C HIS A 69 -17.41 -6.65 37.52
N GLY A 70 -17.09 -5.43 37.92
CA GLY A 70 -17.57 -4.74 39.13
C GLY A 70 -18.51 -3.58 38.82
N ALA A 71 -18.64 -2.66 39.77
CA ALA A 71 -19.49 -1.48 39.63
C ALA A 71 -19.04 -0.57 38.49
N THR A 72 -19.99 0.12 37.86
CA THR A 72 -19.73 1.09 36.79
C THR A 72 -18.95 2.30 37.37
N SER A 73 -17.95 2.72 36.60
CA SER A 73 -17.18 3.94 36.86
C SER A 73 -16.96 4.73 35.58
N SER A 74 -16.84 6.06 35.69
CA SER A 74 -16.45 6.89 34.55
C SER A 74 -14.94 6.89 34.40
N ALA A 75 -14.46 6.81 33.15
CA ALA A 75 -13.04 6.88 32.81
C ALA A 75 -12.82 7.65 31.51
N PRO A 76 -11.73 8.41 31.37
CA PRO A 76 -11.41 9.10 30.13
C PRO A 76 -11.10 8.10 29.01
N ALA A 77 -11.49 8.43 27.78
CA ALA A 77 -11.10 7.68 26.60
C ALA A 77 -9.57 7.69 26.45
N ARG A 78 -8.97 6.51 26.30
CA ARG A 78 -7.51 6.37 26.24
C ARG A 78 -6.98 6.65 24.84
N LEU A 79 -5.89 7.40 24.75
CA LEU A 79 -5.04 7.44 23.56
C LEU A 79 -3.90 6.43 23.76
N VAL A 80 -3.86 5.44 22.90
CA VAL A 80 -2.79 4.42 22.87
C VAL A 80 -1.92 4.69 21.66
N GLU A 81 -0.61 4.81 21.87
CA GLU A 81 0.36 5.01 20.81
C GLU A 81 1.08 3.69 20.50
N LEU A 82 1.09 3.29 19.24
CA LEU A 82 1.82 2.11 18.77
C LEU A 82 3.21 2.55 18.27
N PRO A 83 4.30 2.16 18.95
CA PRO A 83 5.65 2.51 18.52
C PRO A 83 6.08 1.69 17.30
N VAL A 84 6.91 2.27 16.41
CA VAL A 84 7.42 1.64 15.18
C VAL A 84 8.10 0.28 15.43
N GLY A 85 8.75 0.09 16.58
CA GLY A 85 9.40 -1.17 16.96
C GLY A 85 8.50 -2.15 17.71
N ALA A 86 7.18 -1.99 17.73
CA ALA A 86 6.27 -2.88 18.43
C ALA A 86 6.35 -4.31 17.89
N THR A 87 6.27 -5.26 18.80
CA THR A 87 6.15 -6.69 18.49
C THR A 87 4.67 -7.08 18.39
N GLU A 88 4.39 -8.21 17.78
CA GLU A 88 3.05 -8.78 17.70
C GLU A 88 2.44 -9.03 19.10
N ASP A 89 3.25 -9.52 20.03
CA ASP A 89 2.84 -9.73 21.45
C ASP A 89 2.40 -8.43 22.13
N ARG A 90 3.05 -7.32 21.81
CA ARG A 90 2.68 -6.02 22.37
C ARG A 90 1.39 -5.49 21.75
N LEU A 91 1.15 -5.75 20.48
CA LEU A 91 -0.07 -5.31 19.77
C LEU A 91 -1.28 -6.15 20.19
N LEU A 92 -1.19 -7.47 20.02
CA LEU A 92 -2.28 -8.40 20.23
C LEU A 92 -2.42 -8.84 21.69
N GLY A 93 -1.32 -8.88 22.44
CA GLY A 93 -1.22 -9.47 23.77
C GLY A 93 -0.44 -10.78 23.77
N SER A 94 -0.12 -11.28 24.94
CA SER A 94 0.69 -12.49 25.14
C SER A 94 0.07 -13.44 26.15
N LEU A 95 0.42 -14.72 26.01
CA LEU A 95 0.13 -15.73 27.02
C LEU A 95 1.28 -15.80 28.04
N ASP A 96 0.95 -15.83 29.31
CA ASP A 96 1.91 -16.05 30.39
C ASP A 96 2.26 -17.54 30.46
N LEU A 97 3.31 -17.92 29.72
CA LEU A 97 3.78 -19.31 29.64
C LEU A 97 4.31 -19.82 30.98
N GLU A 98 4.85 -18.95 31.82
CA GLU A 98 5.39 -19.33 33.11
C GLU A 98 4.26 -19.78 34.09
N GLN A 99 3.16 -19.06 34.11
CA GLN A 99 1.97 -19.45 34.86
C GLN A 99 1.25 -20.67 34.27
N ALA A 100 1.26 -20.81 32.92
CA ALA A 100 0.71 -21.99 32.28
C ALA A 100 1.48 -23.27 32.66
N LEU A 101 2.80 -23.19 32.71
CA LEU A 101 3.67 -24.32 33.03
C LEU A 101 3.72 -24.64 34.53
N THR A 102 3.66 -23.62 35.42
CA THR A 102 3.80 -23.80 36.88
C THR A 102 2.47 -24.05 37.58
N ALA A 103 1.40 -23.39 37.16
CA ALA A 103 0.09 -23.44 37.83
C ALA A 103 -1.00 -24.13 37.00
N GLY A 104 -0.73 -24.58 35.77
CA GLY A 104 -1.72 -25.17 34.84
C GLY A 104 -2.85 -24.22 34.45
N ARG A 105 -2.64 -22.90 34.65
CA ARG A 105 -3.62 -21.86 34.32
C ARG A 105 -3.06 -20.94 33.26
N THR A 106 -3.71 -20.89 32.10
CA THR A 106 -3.40 -19.93 31.05
C THR A 106 -3.88 -18.54 31.44
N LYS A 107 -2.96 -17.59 31.61
CA LYS A 107 -3.28 -16.19 31.84
C LYS A 107 -2.93 -15.37 30.61
N TYR A 108 -3.93 -14.68 30.08
CA TYR A 108 -3.74 -13.76 28.98
C TYR A 108 -3.41 -12.35 29.47
N THR A 109 -2.35 -11.77 28.92
CA THR A 109 -1.96 -10.37 29.15
C THR A 109 -2.43 -9.55 27.96
N PRO A 110 -3.40 -8.61 28.14
CA PRO A 110 -3.93 -7.80 27.06
C PRO A 110 -2.86 -6.94 26.38
N GLY A 111 -2.94 -6.82 25.05
CA GLY A 111 -2.09 -5.96 24.24
C GLY A 111 -2.66 -4.54 24.06
N LEU A 112 -2.02 -3.78 23.14
CA LEU A 112 -2.41 -2.40 22.86
C LEU A 112 -3.81 -2.29 22.24
N LEU A 113 -4.26 -3.29 21.46
CA LEU A 113 -5.62 -3.31 20.91
C LEU A 113 -6.69 -3.34 21.99
N ALA A 114 -6.47 -4.14 23.04
CA ALA A 114 -7.35 -4.17 24.19
C ALA A 114 -7.35 -2.84 24.96
N ALA A 115 -6.16 -2.25 25.17
CA ALA A 115 -6.01 -0.97 25.85
C ALA A 115 -6.66 0.20 25.10
N ALA A 116 -6.71 0.12 23.75
CA ALA A 116 -7.32 1.14 22.91
C ALA A 116 -8.84 1.01 22.78
N HIS A 117 -9.43 -0.10 23.25
CA HIS A 117 -10.88 -0.30 23.12
C HIS A 117 -11.69 0.87 23.66
N ARG A 118 -12.66 1.36 22.83
CA ARG A 118 -13.51 2.55 23.05
C ARG A 118 -12.73 3.89 23.15
N GLY A 119 -11.41 3.86 22.94
CA GLY A 119 -10.53 5.03 22.87
C GLY A 119 -10.01 5.27 21.47
N ALA A 120 -8.77 5.76 21.38
CA ALA A 120 -8.06 6.00 20.13
C ALA A 120 -6.74 5.23 20.08
N LEU A 121 -6.41 4.67 18.90
CA LEU A 121 -5.13 4.06 18.60
C LEU A 121 -4.41 4.91 17.55
N TYR A 122 -3.25 5.43 17.93
CA TYR A 122 -2.40 6.23 17.09
C TYR A 122 -1.17 5.43 16.65
N VAL A 123 -0.95 5.37 15.35
CA VAL A 123 0.18 4.68 14.74
C VAL A 123 1.02 5.69 13.98
N ASP A 124 2.20 6.02 14.52
CA ASP A 124 3.13 6.90 13.81
C ASP A 124 3.94 6.10 12.80
N GLU A 125 4.11 6.65 11.59
CA GLU A 125 4.87 6.03 10.51
C GLU A 125 4.41 4.58 10.22
N VAL A 126 3.11 4.39 10.01
CA VAL A 126 2.49 3.06 9.79
C VAL A 126 3.14 2.28 8.63
N ASN A 127 3.72 2.98 7.64
CA ASN A 127 4.46 2.40 6.52
C ASN A 127 5.78 1.72 6.93
N LEU A 128 6.30 1.99 8.11
CA LEU A 128 7.51 1.34 8.65
C LEU A 128 7.20 0.08 9.47
N LEU A 129 5.93 -0.14 9.83
CA LEU A 129 5.52 -1.36 10.52
C LEU A 129 5.62 -2.58 9.58
N PRO A 130 5.90 -3.77 10.14
CA PRO A 130 5.76 -5.03 9.41
C PRO A 130 4.32 -5.23 8.91
N ASP A 131 4.15 -5.69 7.68
CA ASP A 131 2.84 -5.87 7.05
C ASP A 131 1.85 -6.68 7.88
N HIS A 132 2.30 -7.78 8.52
CA HIS A 132 1.44 -8.63 9.33
C HIS A 132 0.87 -7.91 10.56
N LEU A 133 1.60 -6.91 11.11
CA LEU A 133 1.08 -6.09 12.20
C LEU A 133 0.05 -5.08 11.69
N VAL A 134 0.29 -4.50 10.50
CA VAL A 134 -0.68 -3.60 9.87
C VAL A 134 -1.94 -4.38 9.49
N ASP A 135 -1.82 -5.60 8.95
CA ASP A 135 -2.97 -6.47 8.67
C ASP A 135 -3.78 -6.75 9.94
N ALA A 136 -3.13 -7.21 11.02
CA ALA A 136 -3.81 -7.52 12.29
C ALA A 136 -4.50 -6.28 12.90
N LEU A 137 -3.86 -5.11 12.80
CA LEU A 137 -4.40 -3.83 13.25
C LEU A 137 -5.67 -3.45 12.49
N LEU A 138 -5.62 -3.51 11.15
CA LEU A 138 -6.72 -3.11 10.27
C LEU A 138 -7.88 -4.10 10.35
N ASP A 139 -7.59 -5.40 10.51
CA ASP A 139 -8.61 -6.41 10.72
C ASP A 139 -9.34 -6.19 12.05
N ALA A 140 -8.63 -5.91 13.13
CA ALA A 140 -9.23 -5.57 14.41
C ALA A 140 -10.08 -4.28 14.34
N ALA A 141 -9.60 -3.26 13.63
CA ALA A 141 -10.35 -2.01 13.44
C ALA A 141 -11.64 -2.23 12.62
N ALA A 142 -11.61 -3.10 11.60
CA ALA A 142 -12.76 -3.40 10.76
C ALA A 142 -13.80 -4.28 11.46
N MET A 143 -13.35 -5.32 12.18
CA MET A 143 -14.24 -6.27 12.87
C MET A 143 -14.73 -5.76 14.23
N GLY A 144 -14.01 -4.81 14.83
CA GLY A 144 -14.29 -4.31 16.18
C GLY A 144 -13.95 -5.30 17.29
N GLU A 145 -13.20 -6.35 16.97
CA GLU A 145 -12.70 -7.36 17.89
C GLU A 145 -11.31 -7.84 17.47
N ALA A 146 -10.51 -8.29 18.43
CA ALA A 146 -9.25 -8.93 18.19
C ALA A 146 -9.33 -10.41 18.55
N HIS A 147 -8.78 -11.25 17.68
CA HIS A 147 -8.70 -12.70 17.86
C HIS A 147 -7.21 -13.10 17.92
N VAL A 148 -6.83 -13.71 19.04
CA VAL A 148 -5.47 -14.16 19.30
C VAL A 148 -5.47 -15.67 19.45
N GLU A 149 -4.77 -16.34 18.56
CA GLU A 149 -4.67 -17.79 18.54
C GLU A 149 -3.20 -18.19 18.63
N ARG A 150 -2.78 -18.72 19.79
CA ARG A 150 -1.39 -19.12 20.04
C ARG A 150 -1.32 -20.33 20.96
N ASP A 151 -0.41 -21.24 20.65
CA ASP A 151 -0.10 -22.42 21.48
C ASP A 151 -1.33 -23.22 21.91
N GLY A 152 -2.36 -23.29 21.02
CA GLY A 152 -3.60 -24.00 21.28
C GLY A 152 -4.60 -23.24 22.17
N VAL A 153 -4.32 -21.99 22.53
CA VAL A 153 -5.23 -21.11 23.26
C VAL A 153 -5.79 -20.06 22.31
N SER A 154 -7.12 -19.94 22.28
CA SER A 154 -7.85 -18.93 21.52
C SER A 154 -8.48 -17.93 22.47
N VAL A 155 -8.14 -16.64 22.32
CA VAL A 155 -8.71 -15.54 23.08
C VAL A 155 -9.32 -14.53 22.14
N ARG A 156 -10.57 -14.12 22.43
CA ARG A 156 -11.25 -13.03 21.71
C ARG A 156 -11.59 -11.93 22.69
N HIS A 157 -11.44 -10.68 22.26
CA HIS A 157 -11.85 -9.52 23.03
C HIS A 157 -12.30 -8.39 22.14
N ALA A 158 -13.12 -7.49 22.65
CA ALA A 158 -13.54 -6.30 21.94
C ALA A 158 -12.34 -5.38 21.66
N ALA A 159 -12.28 -4.81 20.43
CA ALA A 159 -11.22 -3.93 19.98
C ALA A 159 -11.79 -2.83 19.05
N ARG A 160 -12.84 -2.14 19.50
CA ARG A 160 -13.45 -1.00 18.79
C ARG A 160 -12.75 0.27 19.20
N PHE A 161 -12.02 0.89 18.32
CA PHE A 161 -11.24 2.09 18.60
C PHE A 161 -11.22 3.02 17.38
N LEU A 162 -10.94 4.28 17.63
CA LEU A 162 -10.66 5.26 16.61
C LEU A 162 -9.23 5.05 16.13
N LEU A 163 -9.04 4.64 14.87
CA LEU A 163 -7.72 4.41 14.29
C LEU A 163 -7.24 5.67 13.58
N VAL A 164 -6.00 6.10 13.88
CA VAL A 164 -5.31 7.15 13.13
C VAL A 164 -3.89 6.66 12.83
N GLY A 165 -3.58 6.51 11.56
CA GLY A 165 -2.23 6.23 11.06
C GLY A 165 -1.60 7.47 10.45
N THR A 166 -0.30 7.69 10.67
CA THR A 166 0.46 8.69 9.91
C THR A 166 1.45 7.99 8.99
N MET A 167 1.75 8.64 7.89
CA MET A 167 2.71 8.16 6.91
C MET A 167 3.48 9.31 6.27
N ASN A 168 4.79 9.12 6.08
CA ASN A 168 5.60 9.96 5.22
C ASN A 168 5.85 9.24 3.88
N PRO A 169 5.31 9.70 2.75
CA PRO A 169 5.50 9.07 1.45
C PRO A 169 6.96 8.94 1.02
N GLU A 170 7.84 9.81 1.50
CA GLU A 170 9.28 9.75 1.19
C GLU A 170 10.00 8.55 1.80
N GLU A 171 9.47 8.00 2.89
CA GLU A 171 10.05 6.85 3.61
C GLU A 171 9.50 5.50 3.11
N GLY A 172 8.56 5.53 2.20
CA GLY A 172 7.91 4.38 1.59
C GLY A 172 6.39 4.47 1.69
N GLU A 173 5.72 3.64 0.92
CA GLU A 173 4.27 3.56 0.89
C GLU A 173 3.75 2.24 1.46
N LEU A 174 2.51 2.28 1.96
CA LEU A 174 1.75 1.09 2.26
C LEU A 174 1.36 0.37 0.97
N ARG A 175 1.20 -0.93 1.03
CA ARG A 175 0.65 -1.69 -0.10
C ARG A 175 -0.77 -1.22 -0.41
N PRO A 176 -1.17 -1.25 -1.69
CA PRO A 176 -2.53 -0.88 -2.08
C PRO A 176 -3.62 -1.61 -1.28
N GLN A 177 -3.42 -2.90 -1.00
CA GLN A 177 -4.33 -3.72 -0.20
C GLN A 177 -4.48 -3.26 1.26
N LEU A 178 -3.42 -2.65 1.85
CA LEU A 178 -3.46 -2.08 3.18
C LEU A 178 -4.03 -0.66 3.16
N LEU A 179 -3.71 0.11 2.12
CA LEU A 179 -4.27 1.44 1.90
C LEU A 179 -5.79 1.39 1.79
N ASP A 180 -6.33 0.46 0.99
CA ASP A 180 -7.78 0.27 0.81
C ASP A 180 -8.54 -0.03 2.12
N ARG A 181 -7.86 -0.59 3.12
CA ARG A 181 -8.47 -0.89 4.41
C ARG A 181 -8.66 0.32 5.32
N PHE A 182 -7.88 1.39 5.14
CA PHE A 182 -8.16 2.67 5.83
C PHE A 182 -9.44 3.29 5.28
N GLY A 183 -10.28 3.82 6.16
CA GLY A 183 -11.52 4.49 5.77
C GLY A 183 -11.25 5.77 4.98
N LEU A 184 -10.54 6.70 5.57
CA LEU A 184 -10.26 8.02 5.02
C LEU A 184 -8.76 8.23 4.83
N THR A 185 -8.40 9.02 3.82
CA THR A 185 -7.02 9.47 3.63
C THR A 185 -6.98 10.97 3.41
N VAL A 186 -6.05 11.62 4.09
CA VAL A 186 -5.85 13.08 3.99
C VAL A 186 -4.38 13.38 3.72
N GLU A 187 -4.11 14.22 2.72
CA GLU A 187 -2.77 14.77 2.48
C GLU A 187 -2.58 16.06 3.26
N VAL A 188 -1.51 16.12 4.04
CA VAL A 188 -1.14 17.29 4.84
C VAL A 188 0.19 17.84 4.33
N ARG A 189 0.18 19.09 3.90
CA ARG A 189 1.37 19.84 3.49
C ARG A 189 1.58 21.01 4.44
N ALA A 190 2.83 21.38 4.65
CA ALA A 190 3.16 22.57 5.41
C ALA A 190 2.59 23.81 4.68
N PRO A 191 1.97 24.78 5.41
CA PRO A 191 1.47 25.98 4.80
C PRO A 191 2.60 26.75 4.10
N ARG A 192 2.34 27.23 2.88
CA ARG A 192 3.31 28.02 2.10
C ARG A 192 3.19 29.51 2.39
N GLU A 193 2.03 29.95 2.80
CA GLU A 193 1.76 31.34 3.17
C GLU A 193 2.53 31.75 4.41
N ALA A 194 3.27 32.86 4.31
CA ALA A 194 4.11 33.34 5.40
C ALA A 194 3.30 33.74 6.64
N THR A 195 2.11 34.29 6.44
CA THR A 195 1.18 34.68 7.51
C THR A 195 0.70 33.50 8.34
N GLU A 196 0.31 32.40 7.69
CA GLU A 196 -0.08 31.15 8.36
C GLU A 196 1.09 30.54 9.14
N ARG A 197 2.28 30.55 8.56
CA ARG A 197 3.49 30.03 9.23
C ARG A 197 3.83 30.84 10.49
N VAL A 198 3.74 32.15 10.41
CA VAL A 198 3.96 33.05 11.57
C VAL A 198 2.98 32.74 12.68
N GLU A 199 1.71 32.51 12.35
CA GLU A 199 0.70 32.19 13.36
C GLU A 199 0.93 30.83 14.02
N VAL A 200 1.35 29.81 13.27
CA VAL A 200 1.73 28.51 13.82
C VAL A 200 2.89 28.65 14.81
N VAL A 201 3.94 29.40 14.43
CA VAL A 201 5.10 29.64 15.29
C VAL A 201 4.70 30.43 16.53
N ARG A 202 3.90 31.48 16.39
CA ARG A 202 3.40 32.31 17.51
C ARG A 202 2.66 31.45 18.52
N ARG A 203 1.70 30.61 18.08
CA ARG A 203 0.96 29.72 18.96
C ARG A 203 1.85 28.70 19.64
N ARG A 204 2.83 28.17 18.93
CA ARG A 204 3.79 27.22 19.53
C ARG A 204 4.62 27.85 20.63
N LEU A 205 5.17 29.06 20.39
CA LEU A 205 5.94 29.79 21.39
C LEU A 205 5.07 30.20 22.60
N ALA A 206 3.83 30.62 22.37
CA ALA A 206 2.90 30.94 23.46
C ALA A 206 2.59 29.71 24.32
N TYR A 207 2.38 28.55 23.70
CA TYR A 207 2.22 27.29 24.41
C TYR A 207 3.46 26.90 25.23
N GLU A 208 4.66 27.06 24.68
CA GLU A 208 5.93 26.74 25.38
C GLU A 208 6.19 27.66 26.57
N ALA A 209 5.80 28.93 26.44
CA ALA A 209 5.97 29.91 27.51
C ALA A 209 5.02 29.70 28.70
N ALA A 210 3.74 29.39 28.44
CA ALA A 210 2.72 29.20 29.48
C ALA A 210 1.68 28.16 29.04
N PRO A 211 1.97 26.85 29.14
CA PRO A 211 1.09 25.78 28.64
C PRO A 211 -0.32 25.79 29.26
N ALA A 212 -0.44 26.09 30.56
CA ALA A 212 -1.70 26.10 31.28
C ALA A 212 -2.59 27.27 30.83
N ASP A 213 -2.01 28.47 30.71
CA ASP A 213 -2.74 29.67 30.29
C ASP A 213 -3.18 29.54 28.83
N PHE A 214 -2.29 29.01 27.97
CA PHE A 214 -2.63 28.71 26.58
C PHE A 214 -3.78 27.72 26.48
N ALA A 215 -3.75 26.62 27.25
CA ALA A 215 -4.84 25.65 27.29
C ALA A 215 -6.14 26.28 27.80
N GLY A 216 -6.07 27.16 28.82
CA GLY A 216 -7.22 27.89 29.35
C GLY A 216 -7.91 28.78 28.31
N GLN A 217 -7.15 29.40 27.41
CA GLN A 217 -7.71 30.23 26.33
C GLN A 217 -8.58 29.45 25.34
N TRP A 218 -8.31 28.15 25.17
CA TRP A 218 -9.02 27.29 24.21
C TRP A 218 -10.03 26.35 24.87
N ALA A 219 -10.11 26.34 26.22
CA ALA A 219 -10.93 25.39 26.96
C ALA A 219 -12.42 25.44 26.60
N GLU A 220 -12.99 26.63 26.37
CA GLU A 220 -14.38 26.79 25.97
C GLU A 220 -14.63 26.24 24.55
N ALA A 221 -13.74 26.53 23.61
CA ALA A 221 -13.83 26.02 22.23
C ALA A 221 -13.65 24.50 22.19
N ASP A 222 -12.74 23.93 22.98
CA ASP A 222 -12.53 22.49 23.10
C ASP A 222 -13.76 21.81 23.71
N ALA A 223 -14.37 22.40 24.77
CA ALA A 223 -15.60 21.89 25.38
C ALA A 223 -16.80 21.92 24.42
N ALA A 224 -16.94 22.98 23.64
CA ALA A 224 -17.96 23.07 22.61
C ALA A 224 -17.80 21.98 21.54
N LEU A 225 -16.57 21.72 21.09
CA LEU A 225 -16.26 20.66 20.15
C LEU A 225 -16.56 19.26 20.71
N ALA A 226 -16.18 19.00 21.96
CA ALA A 226 -16.46 17.75 22.66
C ALA A 226 -17.97 17.50 22.77
N THR A 227 -18.74 18.54 23.12
CA THR A 227 -20.21 18.47 23.17
C THR A 227 -20.80 18.19 21.79
N GLN A 228 -20.27 18.81 20.73
CA GLN A 228 -20.72 18.58 19.36
C GLN A 228 -20.44 17.14 18.90
N ILE A 229 -19.26 16.58 19.24
CA ILE A 229 -18.93 15.17 18.96
C ILE A 229 -19.92 14.23 19.66
N ALA A 230 -20.22 14.47 20.94
CA ALA A 230 -21.17 13.64 21.69
C ALA A 230 -22.58 13.69 21.07
N ALA A 231 -23.08 14.89 20.79
CA ALA A 231 -24.38 15.09 20.16
C ALA A 231 -24.46 14.48 18.74
N ALA A 232 -23.40 14.55 17.95
CA ALA A 232 -23.34 13.90 16.64
C ALA A 232 -23.38 12.38 16.74
N ARG A 233 -22.70 11.78 17.73
CA ARG A 233 -22.76 10.32 18.01
C ARG A 233 -24.17 9.85 18.37
N GLU A 234 -24.91 10.63 19.15
CA GLU A 234 -26.30 10.31 19.50
C GLU A 234 -27.21 10.36 18.28
N ARG A 235 -27.05 11.37 17.41
CA ARG A 235 -27.83 11.54 16.19
C ARG A 235 -27.53 10.50 15.10
N LEU A 236 -26.33 9.91 15.10
CA LEU A 236 -25.82 9.02 14.05
C LEU A 236 -26.81 7.90 13.66
N ALA A 237 -27.48 7.31 14.64
CA ALA A 237 -28.44 6.21 14.41
C ALA A 237 -29.76 6.68 13.78
N GLY A 238 -30.07 7.98 13.86
CA GLY A 238 -31.29 8.59 13.32
C GLY A 238 -31.15 9.16 11.90
N VAL A 239 -29.92 9.29 11.40
CA VAL A 239 -29.67 9.84 10.06
C VAL A 239 -30.09 8.83 9.00
N ARG A 240 -30.93 9.26 8.07
CA ARG A 240 -31.40 8.46 6.92
C ARG A 240 -30.47 8.66 5.72
N LEU A 241 -30.22 7.58 5.00
CA LEU A 241 -29.56 7.62 3.69
C LEU A 241 -30.62 7.31 2.61
N PRO A 242 -31.10 8.32 1.86
CA PRO A 242 -32.07 8.10 0.78
C PRO A 242 -31.50 7.21 -0.33
N ASP A 243 -32.36 6.45 -1.01
CA ASP A 243 -31.95 5.57 -2.12
C ASP A 243 -31.31 6.34 -3.28
N ALA A 244 -31.77 7.58 -3.53
CA ALA A 244 -31.15 8.46 -4.51
C ALA A 244 -29.67 8.75 -4.19
N GLU A 245 -29.34 9.03 -2.92
CA GLU A 245 -27.98 9.27 -2.49
C GLU A 245 -27.13 7.99 -2.45
N LEU A 246 -27.76 6.84 -2.17
CA LEU A 246 -27.09 5.55 -2.28
C LEU A 246 -26.73 5.21 -3.73
N LEU A 247 -27.63 5.52 -4.68
CA LEU A 247 -27.36 5.38 -6.11
C LEU A 247 -26.23 6.32 -6.54
N ARG A 248 -26.23 7.58 -6.09
CA ARG A 248 -25.18 8.56 -6.34
C ARG A 248 -23.82 8.11 -5.82
N ILE A 249 -23.76 7.51 -4.63
CA ILE A 249 -22.54 6.90 -4.08
C ILE A 249 -22.01 5.81 -5.02
N ALA A 250 -22.88 4.92 -5.49
CA ALA A 250 -22.50 3.86 -6.40
C ALA A 250 -21.98 4.39 -7.75
N GLN A 251 -22.63 5.43 -8.31
CA GLN A 251 -22.20 6.11 -9.54
C GLN A 251 -20.82 6.74 -9.39
N VAL A 252 -20.58 7.47 -8.29
CA VAL A 252 -19.27 8.07 -8.00
C VAL A 252 -18.20 6.99 -7.85
N CYS A 253 -18.44 5.92 -7.11
CA CYS A 253 -17.48 4.83 -6.95
C CYS A 253 -17.17 4.12 -8.28
N ALA A 254 -18.17 3.94 -9.14
CA ALA A 254 -18.01 3.37 -10.48
C ALA A 254 -17.22 4.29 -11.41
N ALA A 255 -17.48 5.60 -11.40
CA ALA A 255 -16.78 6.59 -12.22
C ALA A 255 -15.27 6.65 -11.91
N PHE A 256 -14.88 6.35 -10.67
CA PHE A 256 -13.47 6.29 -10.25
C PHE A 256 -12.82 4.90 -10.34
N ASP A 257 -13.46 3.92 -10.99
CA ASP A 257 -12.98 2.54 -11.18
C ASP A 257 -12.43 1.91 -9.88
N VAL A 258 -13.21 2.00 -8.81
CA VAL A 258 -12.81 1.50 -7.50
C VAL A 258 -13.15 0.01 -7.38
N ASP A 259 -12.19 -0.79 -6.93
CA ASP A 259 -12.37 -2.24 -6.75
C ASP A 259 -13.27 -2.57 -5.54
N GLY A 260 -14.38 -3.28 -5.76
CA GLY A 260 -15.25 -3.82 -4.72
C GLY A 260 -16.15 -2.78 -4.03
N LEU A 261 -17.00 -3.24 -3.11
CA LEU A 261 -18.03 -2.42 -2.44
C LEU A 261 -17.57 -1.77 -1.12
N ARG A 262 -16.29 -1.90 -0.76
CA ARG A 262 -15.78 -1.28 0.48
C ARG A 262 -15.80 0.23 0.41
N ALA A 263 -15.48 0.80 -0.74
CA ALA A 263 -15.50 2.24 -0.97
C ALA A 263 -16.91 2.80 -0.76
N ASP A 264 -17.92 2.18 -1.37
CA ASP A 264 -19.33 2.56 -1.25
C ASP A 264 -19.76 2.62 0.22
N LEU A 265 -19.44 1.57 0.99
CA LEU A 265 -19.73 1.52 2.42
C LEU A 265 -19.02 2.61 3.22
N VAL A 266 -17.77 2.94 2.87
CA VAL A 266 -17.01 3.99 3.56
C VAL A 266 -17.56 5.35 3.21
N VAL A 267 -17.87 5.63 1.93
CA VAL A 267 -18.49 6.89 1.50
C VAL A 267 -19.84 7.06 2.19
N ALA A 268 -20.69 6.04 2.20
CA ALA A 268 -21.99 6.05 2.88
C ALA A 268 -21.86 6.38 4.38
N ARG A 269 -20.98 5.66 5.11
CA ARG A 269 -20.73 5.89 6.54
C ARG A 269 -20.18 7.27 6.82
N THR A 270 -19.33 7.79 5.93
CA THR A 270 -18.73 9.12 6.06
C THR A 270 -19.77 10.21 5.80
N ALA A 271 -20.62 10.04 4.79
CA ALA A 271 -21.73 10.96 4.50
C ALA A 271 -22.76 11.00 5.64
N ILE A 272 -23.14 9.84 6.19
CA ILE A 272 -24.01 9.74 7.37
C ILE A 272 -23.37 10.45 8.59
N ALA A 273 -22.06 10.23 8.83
CA ALA A 273 -21.35 10.87 9.93
C ALA A 273 -21.28 12.40 9.75
N LEU A 274 -21.14 12.89 8.52
CA LEU A 274 -21.12 14.31 8.20
C LEU A 274 -22.51 14.94 8.43
N ALA A 275 -23.58 14.30 7.95
CA ALA A 275 -24.96 14.77 8.20
C ALA A 275 -25.27 14.82 9.71
N ALA A 276 -24.86 13.79 10.46
CA ALA A 276 -24.99 13.79 11.93
C ALA A 276 -24.18 14.91 12.60
N TRP A 277 -22.99 15.22 12.08
CA TRP A 277 -22.13 16.31 12.53
C TRP A 277 -22.79 17.67 12.30
N GLU A 278 -23.39 17.88 11.14
CA GLU A 278 -24.11 19.10 10.77
C GLU A 278 -25.50 19.20 11.40
N GLY A 279 -25.99 18.14 12.02
CA GLY A 279 -27.28 18.08 12.70
C GLY A 279 -28.48 17.89 11.77
N LEU A 280 -28.24 17.32 10.60
CA LEU A 280 -29.24 16.99 9.60
C LEU A 280 -29.75 15.56 9.76
N GLU A 281 -31.02 15.33 9.39
CA GLU A 281 -31.68 14.02 9.50
C GLU A 281 -31.46 13.14 8.26
N GLU A 282 -31.01 13.73 7.15
CA GLU A 282 -30.83 13.05 5.87
C GLU A 282 -29.49 13.41 5.21
N VAL A 283 -28.91 12.43 4.52
CA VAL A 283 -27.74 12.63 3.67
C VAL A 283 -28.15 13.35 2.39
N THR A 284 -27.32 14.30 1.94
CA THR A 284 -27.48 15.05 0.70
C THR A 284 -26.30 14.82 -0.26
N ALA A 285 -26.41 15.28 -1.51
CA ALA A 285 -25.34 15.22 -2.50
C ALA A 285 -24.04 15.90 -2.02
N ASP A 286 -24.13 17.00 -1.25
CA ASP A 286 -22.94 17.68 -0.70
C ASP A 286 -22.22 16.81 0.33
N HIS A 287 -22.95 16.04 1.13
CA HIS A 287 -22.34 15.07 2.04
C HIS A 287 -21.64 13.95 1.28
N VAL A 288 -22.24 13.46 0.19
CA VAL A 288 -21.62 12.43 -0.68
C VAL A 288 -20.35 12.99 -1.31
N ARG A 289 -20.39 14.23 -1.83
CA ARG A 289 -19.22 14.92 -2.40
C ARG A 289 -18.07 15.02 -1.39
N ALA A 290 -18.35 15.53 -0.20
CA ALA A 290 -17.34 15.70 0.85
C ALA A 290 -16.79 14.35 1.32
N ALA A 291 -17.63 13.32 1.45
CA ALA A 291 -17.24 11.98 1.81
C ALA A 291 -16.34 11.34 0.74
N ALA A 292 -16.68 11.47 -0.54
CA ALA A 292 -15.91 10.95 -1.67
C ALA A 292 -14.49 11.55 -1.70
N ARG A 293 -14.35 12.87 -1.47
CA ARG A 293 -13.04 13.55 -1.39
C ARG A 293 -12.10 12.97 -0.33
N LEU A 294 -12.62 12.44 0.76
CA LEU A 294 -11.84 11.84 1.84
C LEU A 294 -11.65 10.33 1.67
N ALA A 295 -12.62 9.63 1.07
CA ALA A 295 -12.66 8.18 1.01
C ALA A 295 -12.02 7.58 -0.25
N LEU A 296 -12.04 8.26 -1.40
CA LEU A 296 -11.64 7.70 -2.68
C LEU A 296 -10.18 7.94 -3.11
N PRO A 297 -9.45 8.99 -2.66
CA PRO A 297 -8.12 9.32 -3.19
C PRO A 297 -7.10 8.18 -3.16
N HIS A 298 -7.21 7.26 -2.23
CA HIS A 298 -6.29 6.12 -2.04
C HIS A 298 -6.82 4.79 -2.58
N ARG A 299 -8.05 4.76 -3.09
CA ARG A 299 -8.74 3.56 -3.60
C ARG A 299 -8.84 3.50 -5.10
N ARG A 300 -8.80 4.67 -5.77
CA ARG A 300 -8.87 4.72 -7.22
C ARG A 300 -7.63 4.03 -7.82
N ARG A 301 -7.80 3.34 -8.94
CA ARG A 301 -6.68 2.86 -9.76
C ARG A 301 -5.95 4.07 -10.32
N ARG A 302 -4.80 4.39 -9.74
CA ARG A 302 -3.95 5.48 -10.20
C ARG A 302 -2.97 4.98 -11.23
N ASP A 303 -2.90 5.67 -12.36
CA ASP A 303 -1.68 5.68 -13.14
C ASP A 303 -0.61 6.47 -12.36
N PRO A 304 0.66 6.00 -12.35
CA PRO A 304 1.76 6.71 -11.68
C PRO A 304 1.93 8.18 -12.13
N PHE A 305 1.23 8.59 -13.17
CA PHE A 305 1.25 9.92 -13.77
C PHE A 305 0.10 10.83 -13.35
N ASP A 306 -0.90 10.31 -12.67
CA ASP A 306 -2.03 11.10 -12.23
C ASP A 306 -1.62 12.14 -11.19
N ALA A 307 -2.21 13.33 -11.27
CA ALA A 307 -2.06 14.35 -10.24
C ALA A 307 -2.55 13.81 -8.89
N PRO A 308 -1.88 14.15 -7.78
CA PRO A 308 -2.37 13.77 -6.46
C PRO A 308 -3.72 14.45 -6.19
N GLY A 309 -4.70 13.67 -5.68
CA GLY A 309 -6.06 14.13 -5.40
C GLY A 309 -7.12 13.41 -6.22
N LEU A 310 -8.37 13.77 -6.00
CA LEU A 310 -9.48 13.40 -6.85
C LEU A 310 -9.53 14.35 -8.06
N ASP A 311 -9.99 13.83 -9.20
CA ASP A 311 -10.34 14.65 -10.34
C ASP A 311 -11.72 15.29 -10.06
N GLU A 312 -11.70 16.60 -9.81
CA GLU A 312 -12.91 17.35 -9.45
C GLU A 312 -13.93 17.38 -10.59
N GLU A 313 -13.50 17.40 -11.85
CA GLU A 313 -14.38 17.39 -13.01
C GLU A 313 -15.13 16.05 -13.10
N THR A 314 -14.43 14.95 -13.00
CA THR A 314 -15.03 13.60 -12.95
C THR A 314 -15.97 13.45 -11.73
N LEU A 315 -15.64 14.05 -10.59
CA LEU A 315 -16.48 13.99 -9.40
C LEU A 315 -17.78 14.77 -9.60
N GLU A 316 -17.71 16.00 -10.14
CA GLU A 316 -18.89 16.82 -10.39
C GLU A 316 -19.80 16.19 -11.46
N ASP A 317 -19.22 15.60 -12.52
CA ASP A 317 -19.99 14.89 -13.54
C ASP A 317 -20.71 13.66 -12.97
N ALA A 318 -20.04 12.89 -12.10
CA ALA A 318 -20.63 11.71 -11.45
C ALA A 318 -21.69 12.07 -10.38
N LEU A 319 -21.70 13.31 -9.89
CA LEU A 319 -22.69 13.82 -8.91
C LEU A 319 -23.93 14.43 -9.58
N GLN A 320 -23.91 14.67 -10.90
CA GLN A 320 -25.09 15.15 -11.62
C GLN A 320 -26.16 14.06 -11.64
N ASP A 321 -27.42 14.46 -11.46
CA ASP A 321 -28.52 13.53 -11.56
C ASP A 321 -28.57 12.94 -12.97
N PRO A 322 -28.76 11.61 -13.13
CA PRO A 322 -29.01 11.04 -14.44
C PRO A 322 -30.24 11.72 -15.04
N PRO A 323 -30.28 11.98 -16.38
CA PRO A 323 -31.48 12.52 -16.99
C PRO A 323 -32.66 11.61 -16.61
N PRO A 324 -33.84 12.20 -16.32
CA PRO A 324 -35.00 11.42 -15.92
C PRO A 324 -35.22 10.33 -17.01
N SER A 325 -35.25 9.08 -16.56
CA SER A 325 -35.59 7.96 -17.41
C SER A 325 -36.98 8.24 -17.97
N THR A 326 -37.09 8.43 -19.27
CA THR A 326 -38.35 8.46 -20.00
C THR A 326 -38.90 7.02 -20.03
N GLU A 327 -39.46 6.59 -18.94
CA GLU A 327 -40.32 5.41 -18.83
C GLU A 327 -41.56 5.85 -18.09
N ASP A 328 -42.50 6.44 -18.83
CA ASP A 328 -43.93 6.48 -18.60
C ASP A 328 -44.58 7.02 -19.89
N GLU A 329 -44.53 6.25 -20.97
CA GLU A 329 -45.57 6.31 -21.98
C GLU A 329 -46.60 5.23 -21.62
N GLU A 330 -47.68 5.65 -20.96
CA GLU A 330 -48.90 4.92 -20.83
C GLU A 330 -49.43 4.55 -22.22
N ASP A 331 -49.29 3.29 -22.61
CA ASP A 331 -50.14 2.70 -23.65
C ASP A 331 -51.46 2.25 -23.03
N GLY A 332 -52.50 2.96 -23.41
CA GLY A 332 -53.86 2.66 -23.06
C GLY A 332 -54.38 1.33 -23.66
N PRO A 333 -55.52 0.83 -23.18
CA PRO A 333 -55.94 -0.54 -23.37
C PRO A 333 -56.63 -0.76 -24.71
N ASP A 334 -56.15 -1.74 -25.51
CA ASP A 334 -56.96 -2.38 -26.57
C ASP A 334 -57.29 -3.81 -26.16
N ASP A 335 -58.59 -3.98 -26.05
CA ASP A 335 -59.42 -5.14 -25.84
C ASP A 335 -59.33 -6.11 -27.03
N ASP A 336 -59.16 -7.42 -26.80
CA ASP A 336 -59.91 -8.54 -27.38
C ASP A 336 -59.23 -9.91 -27.07
N GLY A 337 -59.93 -10.73 -26.30
CA GLY A 337 -59.58 -12.16 -26.08
C GLY A 337 -60.11 -13.07 -27.18
N PRO A 338 -60.32 -14.44 -27.04
CA PRO A 338 -59.70 -15.36 -26.06
C PRO A 338 -59.21 -16.68 -26.73
N GLY A 339 -58.52 -17.53 -26.02
CA GLY A 339 -58.45 -19.00 -26.33
C GLY A 339 -57.10 -19.65 -26.07
N GLY A 340 -56.94 -20.33 -25.00
CA GLY A 340 -57.13 -21.76 -24.78
C GLY A 340 -55.85 -22.57 -24.82
N GLY A 341 -55.50 -23.22 -23.68
CA GLY A 341 -54.75 -24.47 -23.71
C GLY A 341 -53.44 -24.59 -22.94
N ALA A 342 -53.51 -24.94 -21.68
CA ALA A 342 -52.46 -25.72 -21.01
C ALA A 342 -52.62 -27.21 -21.38
N PRO A 343 -51.69 -28.15 -21.15
CA PRO A 343 -50.98 -28.43 -19.90
C PRO A 343 -49.51 -28.95 -20.02
N ASP A 344 -48.77 -28.80 -19.00
CA ASP A 344 -47.87 -29.60 -18.15
C ASP A 344 -47.61 -31.09 -18.48
N PRO A 345 -46.64 -31.79 -17.82
CA PRO A 345 -45.19 -31.62 -17.60
C PRO A 345 -44.37 -32.86 -18.06
N GLY A 346 -43.04 -32.84 -17.91
CA GLY A 346 -42.25 -34.06 -18.05
C GLY A 346 -40.74 -33.89 -18.09
N GLU A 347 -40.09 -34.03 -16.98
CA GLU A 347 -38.72 -34.54 -16.85
C GLU A 347 -38.66 -36.03 -17.16
N PRO A 348 -37.55 -36.78 -17.18
CA PRO A 348 -36.12 -36.43 -17.22
C PRO A 348 -35.23 -37.36 -18.12
N GLU A 349 -33.92 -37.23 -17.94
CA GLU A 349 -32.83 -38.22 -18.12
C GLU A 349 -32.22 -38.52 -19.49
N GLY A 350 -30.88 -38.44 -19.49
CA GLY A 350 -30.09 -39.59 -19.88
C GLY A 350 -29.03 -39.41 -20.99
N SER A 351 -27.81 -39.23 -20.54
CA SER A 351 -26.59 -39.96 -20.95
C SER A 351 -26.11 -40.08 -22.41
N ARG A 352 -24.83 -39.76 -22.54
CA ARG A 352 -23.73 -40.47 -23.22
C ARG A 352 -23.45 -40.26 -24.70
N SER A 353 -22.17 -39.84 -24.86
CA SER A 353 -21.08 -40.49 -25.62
C SER A 353 -21.01 -40.26 -27.13
N ASP A 354 -19.92 -39.70 -27.52
CA ASP A 354 -18.78 -40.32 -28.19
C ASP A 354 -18.56 -40.00 -29.69
N GLN A 355 -17.34 -39.63 -29.97
CA GLN A 355 -16.49 -39.88 -31.15
C GLN A 355 -16.76 -39.26 -32.51
N GLY A 356 -15.66 -38.68 -33.04
CA GLY A 356 -15.13 -39.02 -34.35
C GLY A 356 -15.08 -37.88 -35.37
N ASP A 357 -13.96 -37.26 -35.54
CA ASP A 357 -12.88 -37.43 -36.53
C ASP A 357 -13.10 -36.83 -37.96
N GLN A 358 -11.97 -36.29 -38.49
CA GLN A 358 -11.60 -36.00 -39.87
C GLN A 358 -12.22 -34.76 -40.57
N GLY A 359 -11.45 -33.70 -40.84
CA GLY A 359 -10.34 -33.69 -41.80
C GLY A 359 -10.79 -33.02 -43.11
N SER A 360 -10.22 -31.89 -43.49
CA SER A 360 -9.69 -31.62 -44.83
C SER A 360 -9.33 -30.15 -45.09
N GLN A 361 -8.19 -30.04 -45.68
CA GLN A 361 -7.47 -28.90 -46.27
C GLN A 361 -8.21 -28.12 -47.32
N ALA A 362 -7.94 -26.82 -47.45
CA ALA A 362 -7.47 -26.20 -48.69
C ALA A 362 -7.15 -24.71 -48.54
N GLN A 363 -6.00 -24.34 -49.03
CA GLN A 363 -5.48 -23.00 -49.31
C GLN A 363 -5.94 -22.50 -50.72
N PRO A 364 -5.39 -21.41 -51.25
CA PRO A 364 -5.72 -19.98 -51.06
C PRO A 364 -6.13 -19.31 -52.36
N GLN A 365 -6.68 -18.09 -52.34
CA GLN A 365 -6.69 -17.23 -53.54
C GLN A 365 -6.53 -15.74 -53.22
N GLN A 366 -5.83 -15.10 -54.14
CA GLN A 366 -5.22 -13.78 -54.17
C GLN A 366 -6.22 -12.62 -54.36
N ALA A 367 -5.69 -11.44 -54.07
CA ALA A 367 -6.22 -10.09 -54.08
C ALA A 367 -6.86 -9.65 -55.43
N PRO A 368 -7.54 -8.47 -55.46
CA PRO A 368 -6.85 -7.30 -55.98
C PRO A 368 -7.07 -5.98 -55.20
N ALA A 369 -6.17 -5.05 -55.52
CA ALA A 369 -6.01 -3.71 -55.01
C ALA A 369 -7.17 -2.76 -55.32
N GLY A 370 -7.45 -1.85 -54.39
CA GLY A 370 -8.30 -0.67 -54.59
C GLY A 370 -7.94 0.43 -53.59
N GLN A 371 -7.63 1.59 -54.13
CA GLN A 371 -7.17 2.81 -53.49
C GLN A 371 -8.25 3.48 -52.63
N GLY A 372 -7.81 4.14 -51.58
CA GLY A 372 -8.39 5.44 -51.20
C GLY A 372 -9.00 5.57 -49.82
N GLN A 373 -8.48 6.54 -49.12
CA GLN A 373 -9.02 7.33 -48.03
C GLN A 373 -8.70 6.87 -46.59
N ALA A 374 -7.96 7.74 -45.91
CA ALA A 374 -7.68 7.70 -44.49
C ALA A 374 -8.98 7.88 -43.68
N PRO A 375 -9.15 7.17 -42.58
CA PRO A 375 -10.02 7.57 -41.52
C PRO A 375 -9.22 7.99 -40.28
N GLU A 376 -9.76 9.02 -39.70
CA GLU A 376 -9.46 9.67 -38.44
C GLU A 376 -9.30 8.71 -37.23
N GLY A 377 -8.57 9.21 -36.24
CA GLY A 377 -8.07 8.53 -35.07
C GLY A 377 -9.05 7.60 -34.37
N LYS A 378 -8.64 6.37 -34.19
CA LYS A 378 -9.19 5.47 -33.18
C LYS A 378 -8.30 5.55 -31.96
N GLN A 379 -8.90 5.98 -30.86
CA GLN A 379 -8.38 5.86 -29.50
C GLN A 379 -7.96 4.40 -29.25
N HIS A 380 -6.73 4.22 -28.83
CA HIS A 380 -6.20 2.90 -28.48
C HIS A 380 -6.73 2.54 -27.09
N GLY A 381 -7.47 1.45 -27.04
CA GLY A 381 -7.96 0.83 -25.83
C GLY A 381 -6.84 0.40 -24.89
N GLU A 382 -7.12 0.54 -23.63
CA GLU A 382 -6.29 0.22 -22.47
C GLU A 382 -5.73 -1.21 -22.52
N GLY A 383 -4.42 -1.33 -22.49
CA GLY A 383 -3.72 -2.60 -22.36
C GLY A 383 -3.72 -3.08 -20.92
N LYS A 384 -4.14 -4.33 -20.69
CA LYS A 384 -4.07 -5.01 -19.37
C LYS A 384 -2.66 -4.90 -18.77
N PRO A 385 -2.53 -4.72 -17.42
CA PRO A 385 -1.25 -4.54 -16.75
C PRO A 385 -0.31 -5.72 -17.01
N TYR A 386 0.90 -5.39 -17.40
CA TYR A 386 1.97 -6.28 -17.80
C TYR A 386 2.70 -6.89 -16.59
N LYS A 387 2.99 -8.21 -16.61
CA LYS A 387 3.92 -8.84 -15.67
C LYS A 387 5.35 -8.64 -16.16
N ALA A 388 6.08 -7.69 -15.57
CA ALA A 388 7.48 -7.46 -15.87
C ALA A 388 8.34 -8.71 -15.59
N ARG A 389 9.37 -8.94 -16.44
CA ARG A 389 10.37 -9.98 -16.22
C ARG A 389 11.07 -9.76 -14.88
N LEU A 390 11.16 -10.81 -14.08
CA LEU A 390 11.73 -10.78 -12.75
C LEU A 390 13.26 -10.68 -12.82
N PHE A 391 13.82 -9.52 -12.54
CA PHE A 391 15.26 -9.38 -12.30
C PHE A 391 15.57 -9.70 -10.83
N SER A 392 16.46 -10.64 -10.58
CA SER A 392 16.90 -11.02 -9.22
C SER A 392 18.41 -10.99 -9.12
N VAL A 393 18.92 -10.65 -7.92
CA VAL A 393 20.36 -10.73 -7.63
C VAL A 393 20.72 -12.18 -7.38
N PRO A 394 21.72 -12.75 -8.09
CA PRO A 394 22.16 -14.15 -7.90
C PRO A 394 22.67 -14.41 -6.48
N GLY A 395 22.49 -15.66 -5.99
CA GLY A 395 22.96 -16.10 -4.67
C GLY A 395 21.99 -15.79 -3.53
N THR A 396 22.37 -16.15 -2.30
CA THR A 396 21.57 -15.94 -1.08
C THR A 396 22.15 -14.79 -0.28
N GLY A 397 21.37 -13.75 -0.03
CA GLY A 397 21.78 -12.58 0.74
C GLY A 397 21.50 -12.70 2.24
N GLN A 398 21.88 -11.66 3.00
CA GLN A 398 21.62 -11.51 4.44
C GLN A 398 21.01 -10.14 4.76
N GLY A 399 20.29 -9.55 3.80
CA GLY A 399 19.80 -8.19 3.84
C GLY A 399 18.46 -7.98 4.54
N ALA A 400 17.92 -6.78 4.37
CA ALA A 400 16.64 -6.36 4.91
C ALA A 400 15.49 -7.23 4.37
N ALA A 401 14.46 -7.47 5.21
CA ALA A 401 13.29 -8.22 4.80
C ALA A 401 12.61 -7.60 3.58
N GLY A 402 12.39 -8.40 2.54
CA GLY A 402 11.81 -7.98 1.26
C GLY A 402 11.35 -9.16 0.43
N ARG A 403 11.06 -8.95 -0.85
CA ARG A 403 10.42 -9.99 -1.69
C ARG A 403 11.15 -10.26 -3.02
N ARG A 404 12.28 -9.65 -3.30
CA ARG A 404 12.98 -9.83 -4.59
C ARG A 404 13.88 -11.06 -4.62
N SER A 405 14.93 -11.07 -3.85
CA SER A 405 16.00 -12.06 -3.94
C SER A 405 16.02 -13.01 -2.73
N PRO A 406 16.46 -14.28 -2.88
CA PRO A 406 16.59 -15.18 -1.75
C PRO A 406 17.62 -14.68 -0.73
N ALA A 407 17.30 -14.76 0.57
CA ALA A 407 18.20 -14.34 1.63
C ALA A 407 18.00 -15.17 2.91
N TYR A 408 19.01 -15.19 3.76
CA TYR A 408 18.84 -15.59 5.16
C TYR A 408 18.28 -14.40 5.93
N THR A 409 17.12 -14.59 6.54
CA THR A 409 16.36 -13.51 7.20
C THR A 409 15.91 -13.94 8.59
N ARG A 410 15.53 -12.98 9.42
CA ARG A 410 14.96 -13.27 10.76
C ARG A 410 13.62 -13.99 10.66
N ASN A 411 12.85 -13.69 9.62
CA ASN A 411 11.54 -14.27 9.36
C ASN A 411 11.59 -15.11 8.08
N GLY A 412 11.00 -16.31 8.08
CA GLY A 412 10.99 -17.20 6.92
C GLY A 412 10.96 -18.67 7.32
N ARG A 413 10.97 -19.56 6.31
CA ARG A 413 10.98 -21.01 6.52
C ARG A 413 12.30 -21.44 7.15
N VAL A 414 12.23 -22.24 8.21
CA VAL A 414 13.41 -22.85 8.83
C VAL A 414 14.00 -23.89 7.86
N VAL A 415 15.27 -23.70 7.50
CA VAL A 415 16.00 -24.58 6.56
C VAL A 415 17.18 -25.28 7.21
N GLY A 416 17.53 -24.93 8.46
CA GLY A 416 18.64 -25.52 9.18
C GLY A 416 18.76 -24.95 10.59
N ALA A 417 19.80 -25.36 11.29
CA ALA A 417 20.14 -24.88 12.62
C ALA A 417 21.64 -24.63 12.72
N ARG A 418 22.04 -23.61 13.48
CA ARG A 418 23.45 -23.27 13.77
C ARG A 418 23.67 -23.02 15.25
N ARG A 419 24.92 -22.95 15.70
CA ARG A 419 25.24 -22.49 17.04
C ARG A 419 24.74 -21.04 17.22
N PRO A 420 24.15 -20.68 18.36
CA PRO A 420 23.69 -19.33 18.59
C PRO A 420 24.86 -18.34 18.58
N ASP A 421 24.61 -17.21 17.90
CA ASP A 421 25.46 -16.03 17.92
C ASP A 421 24.83 -15.03 18.92
N PRO A 422 25.58 -14.21 19.65
CA PRO A 422 25.03 -13.21 20.58
C PRO A 422 23.97 -12.29 19.97
N SER A 423 24.00 -12.11 18.65
CA SER A 423 23.04 -11.28 17.90
C SER A 423 21.75 -12.00 17.50
N LEU A 424 21.59 -13.32 17.77
CA LEU A 424 20.49 -14.12 17.29
C LEU A 424 19.43 -14.38 18.34
N THR A 425 18.20 -13.99 18.02
CA THR A 425 16.98 -14.25 18.79
C THR A 425 16.30 -15.53 18.28
N GLY A 426 16.11 -16.50 19.14
CA GLY A 426 15.31 -17.69 18.92
C GLY A 426 16.06 -19.01 19.09
N LEU A 427 15.35 -20.02 19.59
CA LEU A 427 15.83 -21.35 19.85
C LEU A 427 15.20 -22.35 18.88
N HIS A 428 16.02 -23.23 18.30
CA HIS A 428 15.54 -24.35 17.49
C HIS A 428 15.47 -25.61 18.36
N LEU A 429 14.33 -25.84 19.02
CA LEU A 429 14.14 -26.91 20.01
C LEU A 429 14.59 -28.27 19.50
N VAL A 430 14.11 -28.73 18.35
CA VAL A 430 14.44 -30.05 17.81
C VAL A 430 15.94 -30.23 17.58
N ALA A 431 16.63 -29.23 17.03
CA ALA A 431 18.06 -29.27 16.80
C ALA A 431 18.87 -29.23 18.11
N THR A 432 18.36 -28.49 19.11
CA THR A 432 18.96 -28.40 20.44
C THR A 432 18.87 -29.73 21.18
N VAL A 433 17.68 -30.35 21.22
CA VAL A 433 17.49 -31.69 21.83
C VAL A 433 18.31 -32.73 21.12
N ARG A 434 18.37 -32.68 19.78
CA ARG A 434 19.24 -33.61 19.00
C ARG A 434 20.72 -33.44 19.33
N ALA A 435 21.20 -32.22 19.55
CA ALA A 435 22.57 -31.94 19.96
C ALA A 435 22.90 -32.52 21.35
N ALA A 436 21.97 -32.37 22.32
CA ALA A 436 22.09 -32.96 23.65
C ALA A 436 22.11 -34.51 23.57
N ALA A 437 21.20 -35.10 22.81
CA ALA A 437 21.16 -36.56 22.58
C ALA A 437 22.44 -37.10 21.93
N GLN A 438 23.01 -36.40 20.94
CA GLN A 438 24.28 -36.74 20.31
C GLN A 438 25.47 -36.71 21.29
N ARG A 439 25.38 -35.89 22.33
CA ARG A 439 26.37 -35.84 23.42
C ARG A 439 26.15 -36.94 24.47
N GLY A 440 25.07 -37.69 24.36
CA GLY A 440 24.72 -38.74 25.33
C GLY A 440 24.15 -38.21 26.64
N SER A 441 23.59 -37.00 26.65
CA SER A 441 23.02 -36.36 27.86
C SER A 441 21.49 -36.31 27.80
N SER A 442 20.85 -36.58 28.91
CA SER A 442 19.40 -36.40 29.13
C SER A 442 19.01 -34.95 29.45
N SER A 443 20.00 -34.08 29.67
CA SER A 443 19.77 -32.64 29.95
C SER A 443 20.44 -31.78 28.90
N VAL A 444 19.77 -30.67 28.55
CA VAL A 444 20.25 -29.68 27.57
C VAL A 444 21.21 -28.70 28.25
N GLY A 445 22.45 -28.63 27.78
CA GLY A 445 23.44 -27.65 28.21
C GLY A 445 23.53 -26.46 27.22
N THR A 446 24.20 -25.38 27.63
CA THR A 446 24.40 -24.19 26.78
C THR A 446 25.10 -24.46 25.47
N GLN A 447 25.99 -25.48 25.44
CA GLN A 447 26.70 -25.96 24.24
C GLN A 447 25.80 -26.69 23.22
N ASP A 448 24.62 -27.16 23.65
CA ASP A 448 23.66 -27.87 22.83
C ASP A 448 22.69 -26.90 22.14
N LEU A 449 22.63 -25.63 22.59
CA LEU A 449 21.75 -24.65 22.03
C LEU A 449 22.00 -24.48 20.53
N ARG A 450 20.89 -24.43 19.78
CA ARG A 450 20.89 -24.21 18.31
C ARG A 450 19.87 -23.13 17.99
N ALA A 451 20.30 -22.17 17.16
CA ALA A 451 19.45 -21.15 16.60
C ALA A 451 18.93 -21.57 15.21
N PRO A 452 17.68 -21.28 14.86
CA PRO A 452 17.14 -21.61 13.55
C PRO A 452 17.79 -20.77 12.45
N VAL A 453 18.16 -21.41 11.34
CA VAL A 453 18.52 -20.74 10.09
C VAL A 453 17.26 -20.65 9.25
N ARG A 454 16.81 -19.40 8.98
CA ARG A 454 15.58 -19.14 8.22
C ARG A 454 15.93 -18.58 6.84
N LYS A 455 15.26 -19.11 5.82
CA LYS A 455 15.37 -18.63 4.44
C LYS A 455 14.09 -17.88 4.07
N GLY A 456 14.25 -16.63 3.68
CA GLY A 456 13.20 -15.74 3.20
C GLY A 456 13.65 -15.04 1.92
N ARG A 457 13.14 -13.85 1.71
CA ARG A 457 13.54 -12.97 0.61
C ARG A 457 13.96 -11.61 1.17
N GLU A 458 14.79 -10.90 0.42
CA GLU A 458 15.28 -9.57 0.77
C GLU A 458 14.86 -8.53 -0.25
N ALA A 459 14.85 -7.26 0.19
CA ALA A 459 14.73 -6.10 -0.67
C ALA A 459 16.11 -5.69 -1.20
N ASN A 460 16.15 -5.21 -2.44
CA ASN A 460 17.37 -4.80 -3.13
C ASN A 460 17.39 -3.28 -3.37
N LEU A 461 18.53 -2.76 -3.82
CA LEU A 461 18.62 -1.45 -4.45
C LEU A 461 18.64 -1.64 -5.96
N VAL A 462 17.66 -1.15 -6.69
CA VAL A 462 17.63 -1.17 -8.15
C VAL A 462 18.00 0.22 -8.67
N LEU A 463 19.17 0.32 -9.29
CA LEU A 463 19.67 1.58 -9.86
C LEU A 463 19.59 1.53 -11.38
N PHE A 464 18.74 2.38 -11.96
CA PHE A 464 18.60 2.54 -13.39
C PHE A 464 19.60 3.57 -13.91
N VAL A 465 20.26 3.27 -15.02
CA VAL A 465 21.15 4.18 -15.76
C VAL A 465 20.66 4.22 -17.21
N VAL A 466 20.02 5.32 -17.58
CA VAL A 466 19.23 5.43 -18.81
C VAL A 466 19.85 6.43 -19.77
N ASP A 467 20.07 6.01 -21.01
CA ASP A 467 20.49 6.85 -22.11
C ASP A 467 19.34 7.79 -22.52
N ALA A 468 19.54 9.09 -22.32
CA ALA A 468 18.62 10.15 -22.71
C ALA A 468 19.14 10.96 -23.91
N SER A 469 20.11 10.45 -24.69
CA SER A 469 20.67 11.09 -25.88
C SER A 469 19.65 11.13 -27.03
N GLY A 470 19.77 12.11 -27.93
CA GLY A 470 18.73 12.42 -28.90
C GLY A 470 19.03 12.05 -30.35
N SER A 471 18.44 10.97 -30.86
CA SER A 471 18.09 10.86 -32.29
C SER A 471 16.56 10.96 -32.44
N MET A 472 16.04 11.41 -33.61
CA MET A 472 14.59 11.59 -33.82
C MET A 472 13.76 10.29 -33.60
N ALA A 473 14.37 9.11 -33.75
CA ALA A 473 13.82 7.83 -33.31
C ALA A 473 13.82 7.65 -31.77
N ALA A 474 14.52 8.54 -31.01
CA ALA A 474 14.63 8.46 -29.57
C ALA A 474 13.36 8.82 -28.80
N ARG A 475 12.45 9.63 -29.35
CA ARG A 475 11.20 9.98 -28.64
C ARG A 475 10.26 8.79 -28.48
N GLN A 476 10.14 7.93 -29.49
CA GLN A 476 9.37 6.68 -29.36
C GLN A 476 10.09 5.64 -28.51
N ARG A 477 11.43 5.55 -28.62
CA ARG A 477 12.28 4.70 -27.78
C ARG A 477 12.23 5.15 -26.32
N LEU A 478 12.29 6.45 -26.06
CA LEU A 478 12.22 6.98 -24.71
C LEU A 478 10.87 6.68 -24.06
N ARG A 479 9.75 6.75 -24.78
CA ARG A 479 8.44 6.32 -24.26
C ARG A 479 8.46 4.84 -23.89
N ALA A 480 8.91 3.96 -24.78
CA ALA A 480 9.01 2.53 -24.48
C ALA A 480 9.97 2.23 -23.31
N VAL A 481 11.08 2.98 -23.21
CA VAL A 481 12.02 2.88 -22.08
C VAL A 481 11.39 3.43 -20.81
N THR A 482 10.69 4.56 -20.88
CA THR A 482 9.98 5.15 -19.75
C THR A 482 8.90 4.21 -19.24
N ASP A 483 8.11 3.62 -20.12
CA ASP A 483 7.07 2.64 -19.78
C ASP A 483 7.67 1.36 -19.17
N ALA A 484 8.79 0.86 -19.73
CA ALA A 484 9.52 -0.28 -19.18
C ALA A 484 10.13 0.04 -17.80
N VAL A 485 10.75 1.22 -17.64
CA VAL A 485 11.30 1.69 -16.36
C VAL A 485 10.18 1.86 -15.34
N LEU A 486 9.03 2.39 -15.73
CA LEU A 486 7.86 2.50 -14.84
C LEU A 486 7.31 1.15 -14.43
N SER A 487 7.21 0.20 -15.36
CA SER A 487 6.80 -1.17 -15.04
C SER A 487 7.76 -1.84 -14.05
N LEU A 488 9.07 -1.62 -14.21
CA LEU A 488 10.10 -2.10 -13.29
C LEU A 488 10.10 -1.33 -11.96
N LEU A 489 9.75 -0.05 -11.95
CA LEU A 489 9.50 0.76 -10.76
C LEU A 489 8.34 0.19 -9.95
N MET A 490 7.23 -0.16 -10.61
CA MET A 490 6.08 -0.79 -9.96
C MET A 490 6.41 -2.17 -9.39
N ASP A 491 7.16 -3.01 -10.13
CA ASP A 491 7.63 -4.30 -9.62
C ASP A 491 8.55 -4.13 -8.40
N ALA A 492 9.45 -3.15 -8.43
CA ALA A 492 10.35 -2.88 -7.32
C ALA A 492 9.61 -2.37 -6.07
N TYR A 493 8.58 -1.53 -6.25
CA TYR A 493 7.70 -1.09 -5.16
C TYR A 493 6.98 -2.26 -4.49
N GLN A 494 6.32 -3.12 -5.29
CA GLN A 494 5.64 -4.31 -4.75
C GLN A 494 6.58 -5.23 -3.96
N ARG A 495 7.89 -5.13 -4.18
CA ARG A 495 8.94 -5.92 -3.52
C ARG A 495 9.68 -5.21 -2.40
N ARG A 496 9.34 -3.93 -2.11
CA ARG A 496 9.99 -3.08 -1.10
C ARG A 496 11.44 -2.76 -1.40
N ASP A 497 11.79 -2.69 -2.69
CA ASP A 497 13.12 -2.28 -3.10
C ASP A 497 13.30 -0.76 -3.00
N LYS A 498 14.54 -0.31 -2.87
CA LYS A 498 14.91 1.07 -3.16
C LYS A 498 15.18 1.22 -4.65
N ILE A 499 14.78 2.36 -5.21
CA ILE A 499 14.95 2.65 -6.63
C ILE A 499 15.66 3.97 -6.79
N GLY A 500 16.66 4.00 -7.70
CA GLY A 500 17.33 5.21 -8.13
C GLY A 500 17.36 5.31 -9.65
N LEU A 501 17.39 6.52 -10.18
CA LEU A 501 17.48 6.79 -11.62
C LEU A 501 18.58 7.78 -11.92
N ILE A 502 19.47 7.40 -12.80
CA ILE A 502 20.50 8.24 -13.42
C ILE A 502 20.17 8.35 -14.90
N THR A 503 20.21 9.55 -15.45
CA THR A 503 20.16 9.77 -16.90
C THR A 503 21.47 10.38 -17.35
N PHE A 504 21.93 10.03 -18.56
CA PHE A 504 23.13 10.61 -19.12
C PHE A 504 22.86 11.13 -20.55
N ARG A 505 23.37 12.36 -20.80
CA ARG A 505 23.21 13.05 -22.10
C ARG A 505 24.21 14.19 -22.23
N GLY A 506 24.52 14.60 -23.46
CA GLY A 506 25.44 15.73 -23.71
C GLY A 506 26.86 15.41 -23.29
N ALA A 507 27.31 15.94 -22.17
CA ALA A 507 28.64 15.71 -21.58
C ALA A 507 28.58 15.14 -20.17
N GLU A 508 27.38 15.08 -19.54
CA GLU A 508 27.21 14.81 -18.11
C GLU A 508 26.17 13.71 -17.82
N ALA A 509 26.21 13.21 -16.60
CA ALA A 509 25.22 12.31 -16.05
C ALA A 509 24.59 12.91 -14.79
N GLU A 510 23.26 12.89 -14.74
CA GLU A 510 22.46 13.46 -13.67
C GLU A 510 21.78 12.36 -12.86
N LEU A 511 21.83 12.46 -11.53
CA LEU A 511 21.04 11.62 -10.62
C LEU A 511 19.63 12.25 -10.49
N VAL A 512 18.74 11.88 -11.39
CA VAL A 512 17.38 12.41 -11.47
C VAL A 512 16.54 11.96 -10.26
N LEU A 513 16.69 10.69 -9.87
CA LEU A 513 16.04 10.12 -8.71
C LEU A 513 17.09 9.54 -7.76
N PRO A 514 17.36 10.18 -6.61
CA PRO A 514 18.13 9.56 -5.54
C PRO A 514 17.45 8.27 -5.06
N PRO A 515 18.22 7.26 -4.60
CA PRO A 515 17.66 6.00 -4.12
C PRO A 515 16.55 6.20 -3.08
N THR A 516 15.32 5.85 -3.44
CA THR A 516 14.09 6.01 -2.64
C THR A 516 13.22 4.76 -2.72
N SER A 517 12.32 4.60 -1.75
CA SER A 517 11.26 3.59 -1.77
C SER A 517 9.93 4.15 -2.30
N SER A 518 9.86 5.45 -2.66
CA SER A 518 8.65 6.11 -3.16
C SER A 518 8.56 6.04 -4.68
N VAL A 519 7.51 5.43 -5.19
CA VAL A 519 7.19 5.36 -6.64
C VAL A 519 6.70 6.70 -7.17
N GLU A 520 5.91 7.42 -6.37
CA GLU A 520 5.37 8.73 -6.77
C GLU A 520 6.49 9.74 -7.02
N ALA A 521 7.51 9.76 -6.14
CA ALA A 521 8.69 10.60 -6.34
C ALA A 521 9.46 10.19 -7.61
N GLY A 522 9.52 8.89 -7.92
CA GLY A 522 10.13 8.34 -9.11
C GLY A 522 9.39 8.75 -10.39
N ALA A 523 8.08 8.54 -10.41
CA ALA A 523 7.22 8.88 -11.54
C ALA A 523 7.18 10.39 -11.83
N ALA A 524 7.08 11.22 -10.79
CA ALA A 524 7.09 12.68 -10.92
C ALA A 524 8.40 13.21 -11.56
N ARG A 525 9.54 12.64 -11.18
CA ARG A 525 10.84 13.05 -11.72
C ARG A 525 11.09 12.53 -13.13
N LEU A 526 10.57 11.34 -13.48
CA LEU A 526 10.66 10.80 -14.85
C LEU A 526 9.95 11.67 -15.88
N LYS A 527 8.84 12.33 -15.53
CA LYS A 527 8.14 13.29 -16.42
C LYS A 527 9.01 14.47 -16.87
N HIS A 528 10.01 14.84 -16.09
CA HIS A 528 10.85 16.01 -16.33
C HIS A 528 12.22 15.67 -16.96
N VAL A 529 12.45 14.40 -17.35
CA VAL A 529 13.70 14.01 -18.01
C VAL A 529 13.82 14.69 -19.37
N ARG A 530 14.84 15.54 -19.48
CA ARG A 530 15.18 16.23 -20.74
C ARG A 530 15.91 15.26 -21.66
N THR A 531 15.62 15.29 -22.94
CA THR A 531 16.21 14.44 -23.98
C THR A 531 17.02 15.24 -24.98
N GLY A 532 18.06 14.63 -25.54
CA GLY A 532 18.87 15.22 -26.62
C GLY A 532 20.37 15.30 -26.30
N GLY A 533 21.19 15.47 -27.31
CA GLY A 533 22.64 15.61 -27.21
C GLY A 533 23.41 14.31 -27.43
N ARG A 534 24.73 14.35 -27.11
CA ARG A 534 25.66 13.21 -27.24
C ARG A 534 25.46 12.18 -26.11
N THR A 535 26.11 11.04 -26.24
CA THR A 535 25.99 9.90 -25.31
C THR A 535 27.25 9.72 -24.47
N PRO A 536 27.35 10.32 -23.25
CA PRO A 536 28.49 10.17 -22.33
C PRO A 536 28.30 8.90 -21.47
N LEU A 537 28.41 7.71 -22.04
CA LEU A 537 28.13 6.44 -21.36
C LEU A 537 29.02 6.23 -20.11
N ASP A 538 30.32 6.59 -20.21
CA ASP A 538 31.25 6.50 -19.08
C ASP A 538 30.86 7.40 -17.91
N ALA A 539 30.34 8.61 -18.18
CA ALA A 539 29.84 9.51 -17.13
C ALA A 539 28.63 8.89 -16.41
N GLY A 540 27.73 8.24 -17.14
CA GLY A 540 26.59 7.47 -16.57
C GLY A 540 27.05 6.37 -15.62
N LEU A 541 28.03 5.57 -16.04
CA LEU A 541 28.58 4.48 -15.22
C LEU A 541 29.35 4.98 -14.00
N ARG A 542 30.12 6.08 -14.12
CA ARG A 542 30.80 6.71 -12.97
C ARG A 542 29.81 7.24 -11.94
N ARG A 543 28.75 7.88 -12.39
CA ARG A 543 27.70 8.35 -11.49
C ARG A 543 26.99 7.21 -10.77
N ALA A 544 26.80 6.07 -11.46
CA ALA A 544 26.29 4.85 -10.85
C ALA A 544 27.24 4.28 -9.80
N GLU A 545 28.54 4.19 -10.11
CA GLU A 545 29.59 3.72 -9.20
C GLU A 545 29.61 4.54 -7.89
N GLU A 546 29.55 5.88 -8.01
CA GLU A 546 29.50 6.80 -6.87
C GLU A 546 28.23 6.60 -6.04
N THR A 547 27.05 6.54 -6.69
CA THR A 547 25.76 6.36 -6.02
C THR A 547 25.71 5.03 -5.26
N LEU A 548 26.16 3.96 -5.89
CA LEU A 548 26.22 2.63 -5.28
C LEU A 548 27.20 2.58 -4.10
N ARG A 549 28.33 3.27 -4.19
CA ARG A 549 29.29 3.40 -3.09
C ARG A 549 28.66 4.08 -1.87
N VAL A 550 27.96 5.19 -2.09
CA VAL A 550 27.28 5.94 -1.01
C VAL A 550 26.17 5.09 -0.36
N GLU A 551 25.36 4.40 -1.15
CA GLU A 551 24.29 3.57 -0.60
C GLU A 551 24.82 2.34 0.15
N ARG A 552 25.94 1.75 -0.26
CA ARG A 552 26.61 0.68 0.51
C ARG A 552 27.11 1.13 1.88
N LEU A 553 27.52 2.41 2.01
CA LEU A 553 27.91 2.98 3.32
C LEU A 553 26.69 3.18 4.24
N LYS A 554 25.52 3.52 3.67
CA LYS A 554 24.26 3.70 4.43
C LYS A 554 23.63 2.37 4.84
N ASP A 555 23.63 1.39 3.94
CA ASP A 555 23.03 0.06 4.17
C ASP A 555 23.90 -1.04 3.52
N PRO A 556 24.92 -1.53 4.25
CA PRO A 556 25.83 -2.57 3.75
C PRO A 556 25.15 -3.90 3.44
N SER A 557 24.00 -4.17 4.04
CA SER A 557 23.26 -5.42 3.89
C SER A 557 22.43 -5.49 2.61
N ARG A 558 22.11 -4.34 2.01
CA ARG A 558 21.25 -4.24 0.83
C ARG A 558 22.05 -4.48 -0.45
N ARG A 559 21.73 -5.56 -1.16
CA ARG A 559 22.42 -5.89 -2.40
C ARG A 559 21.94 -5.01 -3.56
N PRO A 560 22.86 -4.36 -4.29
CA PRO A 560 22.50 -3.54 -5.44
C PRO A 560 22.29 -4.39 -6.71
N LEU A 561 21.37 -3.92 -7.56
CA LEU A 561 21.14 -4.35 -8.92
C LEU A 561 21.26 -3.12 -9.83
N LEU A 562 22.20 -3.13 -10.75
CA LEU A 562 22.41 -2.09 -11.74
C LEU A 562 21.70 -2.47 -13.05
N VAL A 563 20.81 -1.61 -13.55
CA VAL A 563 20.11 -1.80 -14.82
C VAL A 563 20.52 -0.68 -15.76
N VAL A 564 21.31 -1.00 -16.79
CA VAL A 564 21.79 -0.04 -17.80
C VAL A 564 20.94 -0.17 -19.06
N VAL A 565 20.29 0.93 -19.46
CA VAL A 565 19.40 0.98 -20.63
C VAL A 565 20.07 1.84 -21.69
N THR A 566 20.63 1.23 -22.74
CA THR A 566 21.44 1.92 -23.76
C THR A 566 21.52 1.09 -25.06
N ASP A 567 21.88 1.72 -26.17
CA ASP A 567 22.30 1.03 -27.40
C ASP A 567 23.81 0.72 -27.40
N GLY A 568 24.52 1.05 -26.31
CA GLY A 568 25.94 0.80 -26.11
C GLY A 568 26.87 1.80 -26.80
N ARG A 569 26.35 2.78 -27.53
CA ARG A 569 27.17 3.81 -28.18
C ARG A 569 27.71 4.78 -27.14
N SER A 570 28.97 5.18 -27.30
CA SER A 570 29.60 6.26 -26.56
C SER A 570 30.11 7.29 -27.55
N THR A 571 29.45 8.47 -27.61
CA THR A 571 29.77 9.52 -28.58
C THR A 571 30.46 10.72 -27.95
N SER A 572 30.63 10.72 -26.63
CA SER A 572 31.39 11.75 -25.90
C SER A 572 31.99 11.18 -24.62
N GLY A 573 33.13 11.74 -24.21
CA GLY A 573 33.88 11.30 -23.04
C GLY A 573 34.81 10.10 -23.27
N PRO A 574 35.43 9.56 -22.22
CA PRO A 574 36.31 8.41 -22.29
C PRO A 574 35.52 7.12 -22.57
N ALA A 575 36.25 6.06 -23.00
CA ALA A 575 35.67 4.75 -23.20
C ALA A 575 35.17 4.16 -21.88
N PRO A 576 33.98 3.52 -21.87
CA PRO A 576 33.34 3.03 -20.62
C PRO A 576 34.03 1.79 -20.01
N ALA A 577 34.97 1.15 -20.72
CA ALA A 577 35.55 -0.12 -20.35
C ALA A 577 36.20 -0.15 -18.96
N ALA A 578 36.94 0.91 -18.59
CA ALA A 578 37.60 0.98 -17.29
C ALA A 578 36.60 1.08 -16.13
N THR A 579 35.56 1.90 -16.27
CA THR A 579 34.49 2.06 -15.27
C THR A 579 33.63 0.79 -15.19
N ALA A 580 33.31 0.18 -16.33
CA ALA A 580 32.58 -1.09 -16.40
C ALA A 580 33.35 -2.22 -15.68
N ALA A 581 34.66 -2.33 -15.90
CA ALA A 581 35.50 -3.31 -15.22
C ALA A 581 35.54 -3.12 -13.68
N ARG A 582 35.60 -1.86 -13.19
CA ARG A 582 35.54 -1.59 -11.75
C ARG A 582 34.18 -1.96 -11.14
N LEU A 583 33.07 -1.63 -11.81
CA LEU A 583 31.75 -2.02 -11.39
C LEU A 583 31.60 -3.55 -11.33
N ALA A 584 32.09 -4.26 -12.35
CA ALA A 584 32.11 -5.73 -12.37
C ALA A 584 32.95 -6.31 -11.21
N ALA A 585 34.14 -5.73 -10.94
CA ALA A 585 35.01 -6.14 -9.84
C ALA A 585 34.39 -5.88 -8.46
N SER A 586 33.52 -4.87 -8.32
CA SER A 586 32.82 -4.55 -7.07
C SER A 586 31.71 -5.55 -6.69
N GLY A 587 31.44 -6.55 -7.54
CA GLY A 587 30.43 -7.59 -7.30
C GLY A 587 28.98 -7.10 -7.41
N VAL A 588 28.74 -5.98 -8.10
CA VAL A 588 27.40 -5.48 -8.38
C VAL A 588 26.74 -6.35 -9.45
N ALA A 589 25.58 -6.93 -9.14
CA ALA A 589 24.78 -7.61 -10.15
C ALA A 589 24.29 -6.58 -11.18
N SER A 590 24.52 -6.84 -12.46
CA SER A 590 24.25 -5.89 -13.52
C SER A 590 23.44 -6.52 -14.65
N ILE A 591 22.58 -5.72 -15.29
CA ILE A 591 21.79 -6.07 -16.46
C ILE A 591 21.96 -4.95 -17.48
N VAL A 592 22.21 -5.29 -18.73
CA VAL A 592 22.23 -4.34 -19.84
C VAL A 592 21.02 -4.60 -20.72
N VAL A 593 20.15 -3.60 -20.78
CA VAL A 593 18.96 -3.60 -21.66
C VAL A 593 19.35 -2.92 -22.96
N ASP A 594 19.40 -3.72 -24.02
CA ASP A 594 19.75 -3.28 -25.37
C ASP A 594 18.56 -2.61 -26.04
N CYS A 595 18.70 -1.32 -26.33
CA CYS A 595 17.70 -0.51 -27.04
C CYS A 595 18.00 -0.39 -28.53
N GLU A 596 18.96 -1.14 -29.09
CA GLU A 596 19.30 -1.07 -30.50
C GLU A 596 18.14 -1.58 -31.36
N GLN A 597 17.66 -0.74 -32.29
CA GLN A 597 16.60 -1.05 -33.23
C GLN A 597 17.12 -0.87 -34.66
N GLY A 598 16.75 -1.76 -35.57
CA GLY A 598 17.09 -1.68 -36.98
C GLY A 598 17.57 -3.03 -37.53
N HIS A 599 17.68 -3.11 -38.87
CA HIS A 599 18.11 -4.34 -39.56
C HIS A 599 19.60 -4.62 -39.40
N VAL A 600 20.41 -3.60 -39.08
CA VAL A 600 21.85 -3.73 -38.79
C VAL A 600 22.07 -3.45 -37.31
N ARG A 601 22.43 -4.48 -36.56
CA ARG A 601 22.79 -4.37 -35.15
C ARG A 601 24.30 -4.35 -34.98
N LEU A 602 24.83 -3.35 -34.33
CA LEU A 602 26.27 -3.20 -34.04
C LEU A 602 26.72 -4.02 -32.82
N GLY A 603 25.76 -4.44 -31.95
CA GLY A 603 26.03 -5.29 -30.80
C GLY A 603 26.86 -4.60 -29.69
N MET A 604 26.91 -3.26 -29.67
CA MET A 604 27.73 -2.52 -28.71
C MET A 604 27.22 -2.68 -27.27
N ALA A 605 25.90 -2.80 -27.07
CA ALA A 605 25.30 -3.09 -25.76
C ALA A 605 25.68 -4.49 -25.26
N ALA A 606 25.77 -5.48 -26.16
CA ALA A 606 26.26 -6.82 -25.79
C ALA A 606 27.74 -6.76 -25.36
N GLY A 607 28.57 -5.96 -26.05
CA GLY A 607 29.98 -5.72 -25.67
C GLY A 607 30.10 -5.08 -24.26
N LEU A 608 29.23 -4.11 -23.93
CA LEU A 608 29.16 -3.51 -22.60
C LEU A 608 28.72 -4.53 -21.55
N ALA A 609 27.77 -5.39 -21.85
CA ALA A 609 27.32 -6.45 -20.95
C ALA A 609 28.47 -7.42 -20.59
N VAL A 610 29.30 -7.79 -21.53
CA VAL A 610 30.50 -8.59 -21.28
C VAL A 610 31.46 -7.88 -20.32
N GLN A 611 31.73 -6.58 -20.53
CA GLN A 611 32.62 -5.77 -19.69
C GLN A 611 32.08 -5.65 -18.24
N LEU A 612 30.77 -5.48 -18.08
CA LEU A 612 30.08 -5.41 -16.78
C LEU A 612 29.84 -6.78 -16.13
N ARG A 613 30.14 -7.87 -16.81
CA ARG A 613 29.69 -9.24 -16.44
C ARG A 613 28.19 -9.29 -16.18
N ALA A 614 27.44 -8.57 -17.01
CA ALA A 614 26.02 -8.35 -16.88
C ALA A 614 25.21 -9.34 -17.73
N GLU A 615 23.97 -9.58 -17.34
CA GLU A 615 22.97 -10.21 -18.21
C GLU A 615 22.62 -9.26 -19.36
N HIS A 616 22.61 -9.74 -20.60
CA HIS A 616 22.20 -8.98 -21.76
C HIS A 616 20.74 -9.30 -22.10
N VAL A 617 19.90 -8.26 -22.21
CA VAL A 617 18.46 -8.40 -22.46
C VAL A 617 18.07 -7.40 -23.56
N VAL A 618 17.34 -7.84 -24.56
CA VAL A 618 16.84 -6.93 -25.62
C VAL A 618 15.55 -6.26 -25.17
N LEU A 619 15.36 -4.98 -25.45
CA LEU A 619 14.20 -4.20 -25.02
C LEU A 619 12.87 -4.78 -25.52
N SER A 620 12.83 -5.39 -26.72
CA SER A 620 11.66 -6.09 -27.24
C SER A 620 11.19 -7.25 -26.37
N ASP A 621 12.11 -7.89 -25.64
CA ASP A 621 11.81 -9.02 -24.74
C ASP A 621 11.23 -8.56 -23.39
N ILE A 622 11.31 -7.26 -23.14
CA ILE A 622 10.75 -6.61 -21.95
C ILE A 622 9.37 -6.03 -22.27
N SER A 623 9.06 -5.76 -23.53
CA SER A 623 7.78 -5.20 -23.94
C SER A 623 6.66 -6.26 -24.01
N ALA A 624 5.39 -5.84 -23.79
CA ALA A 624 4.22 -6.73 -23.78
C ALA A 624 4.00 -7.53 -25.07
N ALA A 625 4.60 -7.11 -26.19
CA ALA A 625 4.50 -7.78 -27.47
C ALA A 625 5.49 -8.97 -27.59
N GLY A 626 6.69 -8.87 -27.02
CA GLY A 626 7.70 -9.93 -27.06
C GLY A 626 7.31 -11.17 -26.24
N LEU A 627 6.55 -10.97 -25.15
CA LEU A 627 6.11 -12.08 -24.29
C LEU A 627 4.91 -12.85 -24.84
N ARG A 628 4.08 -12.26 -25.69
CA ARG A 628 3.05 -13.03 -26.43
C ARG A 628 3.67 -13.96 -27.47
N GLY A 629 4.78 -13.55 -28.09
CA GLY A 629 5.54 -14.41 -29.01
C GLY A 629 6.23 -15.59 -28.32
N ALA A 630 6.81 -15.38 -27.15
CA ALA A 630 7.49 -16.43 -26.38
C ALA A 630 6.52 -17.41 -25.69
N ALA A 631 5.32 -16.96 -25.29
CA ALA A 631 4.28 -17.82 -24.73
C ALA A 631 3.52 -18.66 -25.77
N LEU A 632 3.62 -18.30 -27.06
CA LEU A 632 3.07 -19.06 -28.17
C LEU A 632 4.11 -20.01 -28.81
N ALA A 633 5.39 -19.90 -28.42
CA ALA A 633 6.48 -20.73 -28.90
C ALA A 633 6.98 -21.76 -27.85
N ALA A 634 6.39 -21.77 -26.64
CA ALA A 634 6.58 -22.76 -25.57
C ALA A 634 5.31 -23.57 -25.35
#